data_7858dcb4f46d6d6b69e4a4162b954fac
#
_entry.id   7858dcb4f46d6d6b69e4a4162b954fac
#
_cell.length_a   1.000
_cell.length_b   1.000
_cell.length_c   1.000
_cell.angle_alpha   90.00
_cell.angle_beta   90.00
_cell.angle_gamma   90.00
#
_symmetry.space_group_name_H-M   'P 1'
#
loop_
_entity.id
_entity.type
_entity.pdbx_description
1 polymer ?
#
loop_
_entity_poly.entity_id
_entity_poly.type
_entity_poly.pdbx_seq_one_letter_code
_entity_poly.pdbx_strand_id
1 'polypeptide(L)'
;MGNRRMFSKKITDTDRFLDMPASAQNLYFHLNMHADDDGFLGNAKTIKRMVGASDDDLKLLVTKQFLIPFDDGVVVIKDWRIHNYIRSDRYRSTIYTDHKNSLQINENQQYELVSEQPKEVGMTDGIPSGNQNGYQMDTQVKLSQVKSGEVKLSQAKLSKGKLSKTRQGKTSRDQP
;
A
#
# COMPACT_ATOMS: atom_id res chain seq x y z
N MET A 1 -21.83 3.27 -22.96
CA MET A 1 -22.42 2.41 -21.91
C MET A 1 -21.93 2.92 -20.56
N GLY A 2 -22.83 3.09 -19.56
CA GLY A 2 -22.42 3.62 -18.26
C GLY A 2 -21.54 2.60 -17.52
N ASN A 3 -20.29 2.96 -17.27
CA ASN A 3 -19.41 2.18 -16.43
C ASN A 3 -19.88 2.30 -14.97
N ARG A 4 -20.74 1.38 -14.56
CA ARG A 4 -21.14 1.28 -13.16
C ARG A 4 -20.11 0.45 -12.40
N ARG A 5 -19.65 0.97 -11.27
CA ARG A 5 -18.81 0.25 -10.31
C ARG A 5 -19.58 0.06 -9.01
N MET A 6 -19.39 -1.08 -8.38
CA MET A 6 -20.04 -1.40 -7.10
C MET A 6 -19.02 -1.31 -5.97
N PHE A 7 -19.54 -1.05 -4.77
CA PHE A 7 -18.75 -1.03 -3.54
C PHE A 7 -19.35 -1.99 -2.54
N SER A 8 -18.53 -2.88 -2.02
CA SER A 8 -18.96 -3.84 -1.01
C SER A 8 -18.76 -3.28 0.38
N LYS A 9 -19.80 -3.29 1.20
CA LYS A 9 -19.74 -2.96 2.63
C LYS A 9 -18.77 -3.84 3.40
N LYS A 10 -18.49 -5.07 2.91
CA LYS A 10 -17.47 -5.95 3.49
C LYS A 10 -16.08 -5.31 3.55
N ILE A 11 -15.82 -4.30 2.73
CA ILE A 11 -14.56 -3.56 2.70
C ILE A 11 -14.74 -2.16 3.30
N THR A 12 -15.76 -1.42 2.86
CA THR A 12 -15.93 0.00 3.23
C THR A 12 -16.40 0.22 4.68
N ASP A 13 -17.02 -0.78 5.29
CA ASP A 13 -17.49 -0.70 6.69
C ASP A 13 -16.48 -1.34 7.67
N THR A 14 -15.26 -1.66 7.22
CA THR A 14 -14.19 -2.18 8.10
C THR A 14 -13.50 -1.04 8.84
N ASP A 15 -13.09 -1.27 10.09
CA ASP A 15 -12.28 -0.32 10.87
C ASP A 15 -11.02 0.09 10.09
N ARG A 16 -10.37 -0.86 9.41
CA ARG A 16 -9.21 -0.58 8.55
C ARG A 16 -9.48 0.49 7.50
N PHE A 17 -10.69 0.53 6.93
CA PHE A 17 -11.11 1.53 5.95
C PHE A 17 -11.55 2.83 6.63
N LEU A 18 -12.39 2.74 7.67
CA LEU A 18 -12.98 3.89 8.35
C LEU A 18 -11.96 4.74 9.12
N ASP A 19 -10.87 4.13 9.61
CA ASP A 19 -9.75 4.82 10.27
C ASP A 19 -8.90 5.65 9.31
N MET A 20 -9.11 5.56 7.99
CA MET A 20 -8.38 6.38 7.04
C MET A 20 -8.94 7.81 7.00
N PRO A 21 -8.06 8.82 6.72
CA PRO A 21 -8.53 10.17 6.41
C PRO A 21 -9.56 10.16 5.28
N ALA A 22 -10.55 11.08 5.35
CA ALA A 22 -11.59 11.19 4.32
C ALA A 22 -11.01 11.41 2.90
N SER A 23 -9.85 12.06 2.79
CA SER A 23 -9.13 12.25 1.52
C SER A 23 -8.65 10.92 0.92
N ALA A 24 -8.11 10.01 1.74
CA ALA A 24 -7.67 8.69 1.31
C ALA A 24 -8.88 7.80 0.93
N GLN A 25 -9.97 7.85 1.72
CA GLN A 25 -11.22 7.16 1.40
C GLN A 25 -11.80 7.66 0.07
N ASN A 26 -11.87 8.98 -0.13
CA ASN A 26 -12.32 9.59 -1.37
C ASN A 26 -11.45 9.15 -2.56
N LEU A 27 -10.12 9.18 -2.40
CA LEU A 27 -9.19 8.70 -3.42
C LEU A 27 -9.48 7.24 -3.79
N TYR A 28 -9.71 6.37 -2.81
CA TYR A 28 -10.02 4.97 -3.05
C TYR A 28 -11.28 4.79 -3.90
N PHE A 29 -12.36 5.53 -3.61
CA PHE A 29 -13.59 5.48 -4.41
C PHE A 29 -13.35 5.93 -5.85
N HIS A 30 -12.59 7.02 -6.05
CA HIS A 30 -12.27 7.49 -7.39
C HIS A 30 -11.36 6.53 -8.17
N LEU A 31 -10.40 5.90 -7.52
CA LEU A 31 -9.58 4.85 -8.15
C LEU A 31 -10.47 3.70 -8.62
N ASN A 32 -11.38 3.22 -7.76
CA ASN A 32 -12.32 2.16 -8.15
C ASN A 32 -13.19 2.55 -9.34
N MET A 33 -13.67 3.81 -9.40
CA MET A 33 -14.50 4.29 -10.51
C MET A 33 -13.77 4.33 -11.85
N HIS A 34 -12.45 4.51 -11.84
CA HIS A 34 -11.63 4.63 -13.05
C HIS A 34 -10.89 3.35 -13.43
N ALA A 35 -10.94 2.33 -12.59
CA ALA A 35 -10.31 1.03 -12.87
C ALA A 35 -10.98 0.31 -14.04
N ASP A 36 -10.20 -0.49 -14.76
CA ASP A 36 -10.71 -1.40 -15.78
C ASP A 36 -11.52 -2.55 -15.17
N ASP A 37 -11.93 -3.51 -15.98
CA ASP A 37 -12.79 -4.61 -15.54
C ASP A 37 -12.05 -5.66 -14.69
N ASP A 38 -10.74 -5.60 -14.66
CA ASP A 38 -9.88 -6.41 -13.79
C ASP A 38 -9.36 -5.63 -12.56
N GLY A 39 -9.66 -4.33 -12.45
CA GLY A 39 -9.26 -3.50 -11.32
C GLY A 39 -7.93 -2.78 -11.51
N PHE A 40 -7.36 -2.75 -12.70
CA PHE A 40 -6.09 -2.10 -13.00
C PHE A 40 -6.25 -0.64 -13.37
N LEU A 41 -5.21 0.16 -13.05
CA LEU A 41 -5.11 1.59 -13.38
C LEU A 41 -3.66 1.94 -13.72
N GLY A 42 -3.45 2.56 -14.89
CA GLY A 42 -2.15 3.16 -15.25
C GLY A 42 -2.04 4.65 -14.92
N ASN A 43 -3.10 5.27 -14.40
CA ASN A 43 -3.20 6.71 -14.22
C ASN A 43 -3.52 7.14 -12.78
N ALA A 44 -3.18 6.33 -11.78
CA ALA A 44 -3.48 6.60 -10.37
C ALA A 44 -2.99 7.96 -9.88
N LYS A 45 -1.80 8.42 -10.32
CA LYS A 45 -1.26 9.75 -10.02
C LYS A 45 -2.10 10.89 -10.60
N THR A 46 -2.71 10.69 -11.76
CA THR A 46 -3.61 11.67 -12.38
C THR A 46 -4.92 11.76 -11.61
N ILE A 47 -5.50 10.62 -11.24
CA ILE A 47 -6.72 10.57 -10.44
C ILE A 47 -6.48 11.22 -9.07
N LYS A 48 -5.36 10.92 -8.41
CA LYS A 48 -4.96 11.58 -7.17
C LYS A 48 -5.00 13.11 -7.28
N ARG A 49 -4.39 13.68 -8.33
CA ARG A 49 -4.43 15.13 -8.58
C ARG A 49 -5.83 15.65 -8.86
N MET A 50 -6.63 14.90 -9.60
CA MET A 50 -8.01 15.28 -9.95
C MET A 50 -8.90 15.44 -8.70
N VAL A 51 -8.70 14.59 -7.69
CA VAL A 51 -9.51 14.62 -6.45
C VAL A 51 -8.86 15.45 -5.34
N GLY A 52 -7.70 16.05 -5.57
CA GLY A 52 -6.99 16.86 -4.57
C GLY A 52 -6.38 16.06 -3.43
N ALA A 53 -6.17 14.75 -3.62
CA ALA A 53 -5.55 13.90 -2.61
C ALA A 53 -4.02 14.06 -2.61
N SER A 54 -3.41 13.82 -1.45
CA SER A 54 -1.96 13.92 -1.24
C SER A 54 -1.21 12.66 -1.71
N ASP A 55 0.13 12.74 -1.79
CA ASP A 55 0.96 11.55 -1.99
C ASP A 55 0.89 10.58 -0.80
N ASP A 56 0.68 11.11 0.40
CA ASP A 56 0.56 10.30 1.60
C ASP A 56 -0.76 9.52 1.64
N ASP A 57 -1.86 10.05 1.08
CA ASP A 57 -3.11 9.31 0.91
C ASP A 57 -2.91 8.09 0.01
N LEU A 58 -2.19 8.26 -1.12
CA LEU A 58 -1.90 7.14 -2.02
C LEU A 58 -0.99 6.10 -1.35
N LYS A 59 0.07 6.53 -0.65
CA LYS A 59 0.95 5.64 0.12
C LYS A 59 0.19 4.90 1.21
N LEU A 60 -0.75 5.58 1.88
CA LEU A 60 -1.57 4.98 2.93
C LEU A 60 -2.43 3.84 2.37
N LEU A 61 -3.06 4.03 1.20
CA LEU A 61 -3.83 2.98 0.52
C LEU A 61 -2.97 1.76 0.18
N VAL A 62 -1.72 1.97 -0.25
CA VAL A 62 -0.76 0.89 -0.50
C VAL A 62 -0.36 0.20 0.81
N THR A 63 0.02 0.96 1.83
CA THR A 63 0.45 0.44 3.14
C THR A 63 -0.67 -0.34 3.84
N LYS A 64 -1.90 0.15 3.76
CA LYS A 64 -3.08 -0.55 4.27
C LYS A 64 -3.58 -1.66 3.32
N GLN A 65 -2.83 -1.98 2.25
CA GLN A 65 -3.12 -3.06 1.31
C GLN A 65 -4.50 -2.97 0.62
N PHE A 66 -4.96 -1.78 0.32
CA PHE A 66 -6.10 -1.58 -0.58
C PHE A 66 -5.67 -1.56 -2.05
N LEU A 67 -4.40 -1.21 -2.30
CA LEU A 67 -3.78 -1.19 -3.62
C LEU A 67 -2.51 -2.03 -3.64
N ILE A 68 -2.26 -2.69 -4.75
CA ILE A 68 -1.00 -3.36 -5.05
C ILE A 68 -0.32 -2.55 -6.16
N PRO A 69 0.82 -1.88 -5.89
CA PRO A 69 1.56 -1.12 -6.87
C PRO A 69 2.49 -2.02 -7.67
N PHE A 70 2.77 -1.63 -8.92
CA PHE A 70 3.81 -2.19 -9.79
C PHE A 70 4.88 -1.13 -10.10
N ASP A 71 6.07 -1.57 -10.51
CA ASP A 71 7.25 -0.71 -10.67
C ASP A 71 7.08 0.35 -11.78
N ASP A 72 6.27 0.08 -12.79
CA ASP A 72 5.96 1.00 -13.89
C ASP A 72 4.88 2.06 -13.52
N GLY A 73 4.39 2.02 -12.28
CA GLY A 73 3.38 2.95 -11.77
C GLY A 73 1.94 2.53 -12.04
N VAL A 74 1.73 1.37 -12.62
CA VAL A 74 0.42 0.71 -12.66
C VAL A 74 0.05 0.28 -11.23
N VAL A 75 -1.22 0.36 -10.89
CA VAL A 75 -1.75 -0.16 -9.62
C VAL A 75 -2.95 -1.05 -9.88
N VAL A 76 -3.19 -2.02 -9.01
CA VAL A 76 -4.41 -2.81 -9.02
C VAL A 76 -5.12 -2.71 -7.68
N ILE A 77 -6.45 -2.70 -7.71
CA ILE A 77 -7.28 -2.69 -6.50
C ILE A 77 -7.33 -4.12 -5.97
N LYS A 78 -6.78 -4.34 -4.76
CA LYS A 78 -6.68 -5.66 -4.15
C LYS A 78 -8.04 -6.34 -4.00
N ASP A 79 -9.04 -5.58 -3.53
CA ASP A 79 -10.39 -6.06 -3.22
C ASP A 79 -11.35 -5.97 -4.42
N TRP A 80 -10.84 -5.82 -5.64
CA TRP A 80 -11.65 -5.57 -6.84
C TRP A 80 -12.78 -6.57 -7.03
N ARG A 81 -12.50 -7.86 -6.89
CA ARG A 81 -13.48 -8.93 -7.11
C ARG A 81 -14.53 -9.01 -6.01
N ILE A 82 -14.25 -8.47 -4.83
CA ILE A 82 -15.23 -8.34 -3.73
C ILE A 82 -16.21 -7.20 -4.03
N HIS A 83 -15.71 -6.12 -4.65
CA HIS A 83 -16.51 -4.96 -5.02
C HIS A 83 -17.35 -5.22 -6.27
N ASN A 84 -16.78 -5.83 -7.29
CA ASN A 84 -17.36 -5.87 -8.62
C ASN A 84 -17.56 -7.31 -9.11
N TYR A 85 -18.79 -7.58 -9.56
CA TYR A 85 -19.11 -8.76 -10.35
C TYR A 85 -19.47 -8.33 -11.76
N ILE A 86 -18.62 -8.67 -12.72
CA ILE A 86 -18.80 -8.32 -14.13
C ILE A 86 -19.22 -9.56 -14.90
N ARG A 87 -20.36 -9.50 -15.57
CA ARG A 87 -20.86 -10.60 -16.37
C ARG A 87 -19.94 -10.82 -17.58
N SER A 88 -19.77 -12.08 -17.97
CA SER A 88 -18.87 -12.48 -19.06
C SER A 88 -19.20 -11.82 -20.41
N ASP A 89 -20.49 -11.52 -20.66
CA ASP A 89 -20.96 -10.84 -21.87
C ASP A 89 -20.52 -9.37 -21.99
N ARG A 90 -20.09 -8.76 -20.88
CA ARG A 90 -19.67 -7.35 -20.78
C ARG A 90 -18.22 -7.17 -20.39
N TYR A 91 -17.58 -8.24 -19.93
CA TYR A 91 -16.23 -8.22 -19.46
C TYR A 91 -15.24 -7.94 -20.59
N ARG A 92 -14.29 -7.05 -20.31
CA ARG A 92 -13.14 -6.76 -21.16
C ARG A 92 -11.87 -6.98 -20.36
N SER A 93 -11.01 -7.89 -20.84
CA SER A 93 -9.73 -8.14 -20.21
C SER A 93 -8.89 -6.88 -20.19
N THR A 94 -8.12 -6.72 -19.09
CA THR A 94 -7.13 -5.65 -18.96
C THR A 94 -6.07 -5.70 -20.05
N ILE A 95 -5.48 -4.56 -20.36
CA ILE A 95 -4.29 -4.47 -21.23
C ILE A 95 -3.01 -4.84 -20.48
N TYR A 96 -3.04 -4.84 -19.13
CA TYR A 96 -1.91 -5.13 -18.25
C TYR A 96 -1.78 -6.63 -17.99
N THR A 97 -1.62 -7.41 -19.07
CA THR A 97 -1.64 -8.89 -19.02
C THR A 97 -0.50 -9.46 -18.16
N ASP A 98 0.69 -8.88 -18.26
CA ASP A 98 1.87 -9.35 -17.52
C ASP A 98 1.70 -9.16 -16.02
N HIS A 99 1.18 -8.00 -15.61
CA HIS A 99 0.83 -7.75 -14.20
C HIS A 99 -0.27 -8.68 -13.71
N LYS A 100 -1.28 -8.93 -14.54
CA LYS A 100 -2.36 -9.86 -14.20
C LYS A 100 -1.84 -11.28 -13.99
N ASN A 101 -0.87 -11.72 -14.81
CA ASN A 101 -0.24 -13.04 -14.70
C ASN A 101 0.65 -13.18 -13.44
N SER A 102 1.13 -12.05 -12.88
CA SER A 102 1.87 -12.03 -11.63
C SER A 102 0.97 -12.02 -10.38
N LEU A 103 -0.33 -12.04 -10.56
CA LEU A 103 -1.32 -12.05 -9.48
C LEU A 103 -2.01 -13.40 -9.38
N GLN A 104 -2.30 -13.80 -8.16
CA GLN A 104 -3.21 -14.89 -7.83
C GLN A 104 -4.41 -14.37 -7.06
N ILE A 105 -5.50 -15.14 -7.07
CA ILE A 105 -6.71 -14.83 -6.33
C ILE A 105 -6.75 -15.76 -5.14
N ASN A 106 -6.78 -15.19 -3.94
CA ASN A 106 -6.88 -15.98 -2.72
C ASN A 106 -8.32 -16.46 -2.45
N GLU A 107 -8.50 -17.26 -1.39
CA GLU A 107 -9.81 -17.78 -0.97
C GLU A 107 -10.83 -16.69 -0.66
N ASN A 108 -10.36 -15.51 -0.25
CA ASN A 108 -11.19 -14.34 0.05
C ASN A 108 -11.54 -13.51 -1.20
N GLN A 109 -11.24 -13.98 -2.41
CA GLN A 109 -11.45 -13.27 -3.67
C GLN A 109 -10.64 -11.96 -3.78
N GLN A 110 -9.47 -11.89 -3.13
CA GLN A 110 -8.55 -10.77 -3.19
C GLN A 110 -7.37 -11.10 -4.10
N TYR A 111 -6.81 -10.07 -4.74
CA TYR A 111 -5.56 -10.22 -5.47
C TYR A 111 -4.37 -10.27 -4.52
N GLU A 112 -3.41 -11.13 -4.82
CA GLU A 112 -2.12 -11.25 -4.16
C GLU A 112 -1.03 -11.45 -5.21
N LEU A 113 0.16 -10.89 -4.97
CA LEU A 113 1.31 -11.19 -5.81
C LEU A 113 1.69 -12.66 -5.65
N VAL A 114 1.93 -13.33 -6.77
CA VAL A 114 2.51 -14.67 -6.75
C VAL A 114 3.90 -14.53 -6.14
N SER A 115 4.08 -15.03 -4.92
CA SER A 115 5.44 -15.18 -4.38
C SER A 115 6.14 -16.23 -5.24
N GLU A 116 7.24 -15.86 -5.88
CA GLU A 116 8.17 -16.84 -6.40
C GLU A 116 8.72 -17.64 -5.21
N GLN A 117 8.03 -18.71 -4.86
CA GLN A 117 8.66 -19.74 -4.06
C GLN A 117 9.76 -20.31 -4.95
N PRO A 118 11.00 -20.44 -4.46
CA PRO A 118 12.00 -21.20 -5.18
C PRO A 118 11.37 -22.57 -5.49
N LYS A 119 11.20 -22.88 -6.76
CA LYS A 119 10.83 -24.24 -7.16
C LYS A 119 11.87 -25.13 -6.52
N GLU A 120 11.48 -25.91 -5.52
CA GLU A 120 12.29 -27.06 -5.10
C GLU A 120 12.50 -27.89 -6.36
N VAL A 121 13.71 -27.77 -6.91
CA VAL A 121 14.17 -28.70 -7.93
C VAL A 121 14.20 -30.03 -7.22
N GLY A 122 13.19 -30.84 -7.47
CA GLY A 122 13.14 -32.22 -6.98
C GLY A 122 14.43 -32.89 -7.40
N MET A 123 15.32 -33.09 -6.44
CA MET A 123 16.44 -33.99 -6.57
C MET A 123 15.86 -35.39 -6.71
N THR A 124 15.77 -35.85 -7.95
CA THR A 124 15.61 -37.27 -8.23
C THR A 124 16.89 -37.97 -7.74
N ASP A 125 16.66 -38.95 -6.90
CA ASP A 125 17.63 -39.91 -6.42
C ASP A 125 18.58 -40.41 -7.52
N GLY A 126 19.85 -40.28 -7.26
CA GLY A 126 20.93 -40.90 -8.04
C GLY A 126 22.21 -40.85 -7.24
N ILE A 127 22.35 -41.72 -6.25
CA ILE A 127 23.63 -41.95 -5.55
C ILE A 127 24.49 -42.87 -6.41
N PRO A 128 25.68 -42.43 -6.81
CA PRO A 128 26.81 -43.33 -7.00
C PRO A 128 27.75 -43.23 -5.78
N SER A 129 27.84 -44.35 -5.10
CA SER A 129 28.89 -44.63 -4.09
C SER A 129 30.29 -44.46 -4.68
N GLY A 130 31.19 -43.84 -3.92
CA GLY A 130 32.64 -44.07 -4.06
C GLY A 130 33.49 -42.80 -4.08
N ASN A 131 34.10 -42.44 -3.06
CA ASN A 131 35.55 -42.51 -2.72
C ASN A 131 35.94 -41.39 -1.71
N GLN A 132 36.50 -41.83 -0.62
CA GLN A 132 37.15 -41.01 0.40
C GLN A 132 38.43 -40.38 -0.17
N ASN A 133 38.61 -39.07 0.02
CA ASN A 133 39.91 -38.49 0.36
C ASN A 133 39.70 -37.12 1.00
N GLY A 134 40.22 -36.98 2.21
CA GLY A 134 40.13 -35.79 3.02
C GLY A 134 41.02 -34.65 2.54
N TYR A 135 40.50 -33.48 2.67
CA TYR A 135 41.29 -32.27 2.93
C TYR A 135 40.54 -31.42 3.95
N GLN A 136 41.15 -31.30 5.14
CA GLN A 136 40.84 -30.30 6.12
C GLN A 136 41.18 -28.92 5.54
N MET A 137 40.23 -27.99 5.56
CA MET A 137 40.54 -26.57 5.49
C MET A 137 39.74 -25.85 6.58
N ASP A 138 40.48 -25.44 7.60
CA ASP A 138 40.09 -24.44 8.57
C ASP A 138 39.68 -23.15 7.88
N THR A 139 38.48 -22.71 8.06
CA THR A 139 38.13 -21.31 7.80
C THR A 139 37.33 -20.77 8.99
N GLN A 140 38.04 -20.15 9.91
CA GLN A 140 37.48 -19.30 10.96
C GLN A 140 36.82 -18.11 10.30
N VAL A 141 35.50 -18.03 10.31
CA VAL A 141 34.78 -16.80 10.01
C VAL A 141 34.63 -16.01 11.30
N LYS A 142 35.40 -14.92 11.40
CA LYS A 142 35.28 -13.91 12.46
C LYS A 142 33.90 -13.27 12.41
N LEU A 143 33.11 -13.46 13.47
CA LEU A 143 31.94 -12.63 13.77
C LEU A 143 32.44 -11.23 14.16
N SER A 144 32.24 -10.24 13.31
CA SER A 144 32.38 -8.83 13.68
C SER A 144 31.12 -8.37 14.43
N GLN A 145 31.30 -8.10 15.70
CA GLN A 145 30.31 -7.46 16.57
C GLN A 145 30.01 -6.06 16.06
N VAL A 146 28.78 -5.79 15.72
CA VAL A 146 28.29 -4.40 15.53
C VAL A 146 27.92 -3.85 16.90
N LYS A 147 28.69 -2.87 17.36
CA LYS A 147 28.46 -2.11 18.59
C LYS A 147 27.18 -1.28 18.45
N SER A 148 26.28 -1.44 19.40
CA SER A 148 25.13 -0.56 19.66
C SER A 148 25.61 0.86 19.96
N GLY A 149 25.27 1.82 19.10
CA GLY A 149 25.45 3.24 19.34
C GLY A 149 24.29 3.79 20.16
N GLU A 150 24.56 4.21 21.40
CA GLU A 150 23.62 4.97 22.24
C GLU A 150 23.29 6.31 21.58
N VAL A 151 22.01 6.53 21.30
CA VAL A 151 21.52 7.87 20.91
C VAL A 151 21.19 8.64 22.18
N LYS A 152 22.02 9.63 22.50
CA LYS A 152 21.78 10.59 23.57
C LYS A 152 20.59 11.49 23.21
N LEU A 153 19.54 11.44 24.03
CA LEU A 153 18.46 12.42 24.05
C LEU A 153 19.01 13.78 24.54
N SER A 154 19.08 14.76 23.66
CA SER A 154 19.29 16.15 24.05
C SER A 154 17.95 16.79 24.42
N GLN A 155 17.78 17.10 25.69
CA GLN A 155 16.67 17.88 26.26
C GLN A 155 16.70 19.31 25.73
N ALA A 156 15.71 19.70 24.95
CA ALA A 156 15.47 21.08 24.58
C ALA A 156 14.68 21.76 25.72
N LYS A 157 15.28 22.81 26.29
CA LYS A 157 14.74 23.63 27.38
C LYS A 157 13.51 24.42 26.92
N LEU A 158 12.43 24.30 27.67
CA LEU A 158 11.24 25.14 27.60
C LEU A 158 11.63 26.57 28.06
N SER A 159 11.61 27.55 27.17
CA SER A 159 11.68 28.97 27.54
C SER A 159 10.26 29.51 27.73
N LYS A 160 9.93 29.90 28.94
CA LYS A 160 8.71 30.62 29.34
C LYS A 160 8.72 32.03 28.72
N GLY A 161 7.84 32.28 27.77
CA GLY A 161 7.52 33.62 27.27
C GLY A 161 6.39 34.24 28.09
N LYS A 162 6.65 35.41 28.58
CA LYS A 162 5.83 36.23 29.51
C LYS A 162 4.52 36.69 28.87
N LEU A 163 3.46 36.59 29.67
CA LEU A 163 2.19 37.29 29.52
C LEU A 163 2.39 38.82 29.55
N SER A 164 1.96 39.55 28.54
CA SER A 164 1.74 40.99 28.65
C SER A 164 0.24 41.30 28.49
N LYS A 165 -0.36 41.74 29.61
CA LYS A 165 -1.67 42.40 29.66
C LYS A 165 -1.53 43.82 29.12
N THR A 166 -2.43 44.26 28.26
CA THR A 166 -2.76 45.67 28.09
C THR A 166 -4.16 45.73 27.48
N ARG A 167 -5.10 46.07 28.29
CA ARG A 167 -5.80 47.33 28.56
C ARG A 167 -6.98 47.59 27.63
N GLN A 168 -8.11 47.64 28.28
CA GLN A 168 -9.42 48.13 27.89
C GLN A 168 -9.38 49.56 27.27
N GLY A 169 -10.21 49.75 26.25
CA GLY A 169 -10.65 51.05 25.77
C GLY A 169 -12.13 51.04 25.48
N LYS A 170 -12.91 51.63 26.40
CA LYS A 170 -14.32 52.02 26.27
C LYS A 170 -14.46 53.23 25.34
N THR A 171 -15.51 53.33 24.59
CA THR A 171 -16.43 54.49 24.36
C THR A 171 -17.36 54.07 23.24
N SER A 172 -18.66 53.94 23.40
CA SER A 172 -19.76 54.86 23.72
C SER A 172 -20.18 55.76 22.57
N ARG A 173 -21.42 55.53 22.09
CA ARG A 173 -22.43 56.48 21.52
C ARG A 173 -22.17 56.95 20.07
N ASP A 174 -23.11 57.14 19.17
CA ASP A 174 -24.55 57.47 19.28
C ASP A 174 -25.23 57.12 17.95
N GLN A 175 -26.55 56.86 18.03
CA GLN A 175 -27.52 56.98 16.98
C GLN A 175 -27.86 58.48 16.70
N PRO A 176 -28.54 58.85 15.64
CA PRO A 176 -29.92 58.40 15.26
C PRO A 176 -30.01 57.70 13.90
#